data_a953d897b4198cfa12166f7c3559fb27
#
_entry.id   a953d897b4198cfa12166f7c3559fb27
#
_cell.length_a   1.000
_cell.length_b   1.000
_cell.length_c   1.000
_cell.angle_alpha   90.00
_cell.angle_beta   90.00
_cell.angle_gamma   90.00
#
_symmetry.space_group_name_H-M   'P 1'
#
loop_
_entity.id
_entity.type
_entity.pdbx_description
1 polymer ?
#
loop_
_entity_poly.entity_id
_entity_poly.type
_entity_poly.pdbx_seq_one_letter_code
_entity_poly.pdbx_strand_id
1 'polypeptide(L)'
;MGAGDDDRDPERESNELDPMIDASLPENPALPKLEGLERRRAWWHLMAQDHGVFRSIYLNKHLVRDDLWRSAQPSPWHLERLAKAGFRTVLNLRGSEQDNYRYRLEREACERLGLKLISLPIRSRSPLKRETMIDAINVWDQLEGPTLMHCKSGADRTGLMSTLYLHLKHGVPMREAMDQLSLRFGHMRQGKTGVVDFVFETFADRHEETGITFRDWVETEYDPDALKASFRDQWFYSLIVDKVLRRE
;
A
#
# COMPACT_ATOMS: atom_id res chain seq x y z
N MET A 1 -25.96 26.21 22.25
CA MET A 1 -24.77 26.63 21.52
C MET A 1 -24.00 25.36 21.24
N GLY A 2 -24.24 24.74 20.05
CA GLY A 2 -23.62 23.49 19.63
C GLY A 2 -22.33 23.80 18.88
N ALA A 3 -21.24 23.25 19.32
CA ALA A 3 -20.03 23.16 18.53
C ALA A 3 -20.16 21.91 17.64
N GLY A 4 -20.33 22.12 16.34
CA GLY A 4 -20.29 21.06 15.35
C GLY A 4 -18.84 20.65 15.14
N ASP A 5 -18.58 19.40 15.44
CA ASP A 5 -17.32 18.71 15.13
C ASP A 5 -17.23 18.59 13.59
N ASP A 6 -16.35 19.39 13.00
CA ASP A 6 -16.03 19.34 11.57
C ASP A 6 -15.07 18.17 11.29
N ASP A 7 -15.62 16.96 11.30
CA ASP A 7 -14.91 15.71 10.99
C ASP A 7 -14.73 15.56 9.48
N ARG A 8 -14.09 16.56 8.85
CA ARG A 8 -13.66 16.50 7.45
C ARG A 8 -12.41 15.65 7.36
N ASP A 9 -12.63 14.37 7.07
CA ASP A 9 -11.59 13.43 6.66
C ASP A 9 -10.91 13.95 5.38
N PRO A 10 -9.64 14.40 5.42
CA PRO A 10 -8.95 14.94 4.24
C PRO A 10 -8.74 13.92 3.12
N GLU A 11 -9.10 12.66 3.34
CA GLU A 11 -9.09 11.61 2.31
C GLU A 11 -10.41 11.55 1.50
N ARG A 12 -11.40 12.39 1.81
CA ARG A 12 -12.73 12.35 1.15
C ARG A 12 -12.77 13.06 -0.20
N GLU A 13 -11.87 13.99 -0.47
CA GLU A 13 -11.86 14.81 -1.69
C GLU A 13 -11.09 14.23 -2.87
N SER A 14 -10.37 13.10 -2.70
CA SER A 14 -9.63 12.46 -3.80
C SER A 14 -10.39 11.32 -4.48
N ASN A 15 -11.73 11.37 -4.51
CA ASN A 15 -12.56 10.27 -5.00
C ASN A 15 -12.90 10.34 -6.49
N GLU A 16 -12.43 11.37 -7.21
CA GLU A 16 -12.47 11.39 -8.66
C GLU A 16 -11.14 10.87 -9.21
N LEU A 17 -11.20 9.71 -9.82
CA LEU A 17 -10.05 8.95 -10.16
C LEU A 17 -9.86 8.69 -11.59
N ASP A 18 -8.59 8.83 -11.88
CA ASP A 18 -7.92 8.56 -13.13
C ASP A 18 -8.42 7.30 -13.83
N PRO A 19 -8.67 7.41 -15.15
CA PRO A 19 -9.04 6.29 -15.98
C PRO A 19 -7.81 5.42 -16.28
N MET A 20 -8.05 4.12 -16.26
CA MET A 20 -7.31 3.04 -16.90
C MET A 20 -5.78 3.15 -16.89
N ILE A 21 -5.15 2.37 -16.03
CA ILE A 21 -3.74 2.05 -16.19
C ILE A 21 -3.62 1.14 -17.41
N ASP A 22 -3.20 1.70 -18.53
CA ASP A 22 -2.72 0.95 -19.68
C ASP A 22 -1.52 0.09 -19.23
N ALA A 23 -1.37 -1.11 -19.78
CA ALA A 23 -0.30 -2.05 -19.43
C ALA A 23 1.12 -1.51 -19.69
N SER A 24 1.25 -0.36 -20.33
CA SER A 24 2.38 0.55 -20.30
C SER A 24 2.05 1.73 -19.40
N LEU A 25 2.49 1.69 -18.15
CA LEU A 25 2.40 2.86 -17.27
C LEU A 25 3.02 4.06 -18.02
N PRO A 26 2.27 5.17 -18.24
CA PRO A 26 2.78 6.30 -19.00
C PRO A 26 4.07 6.78 -18.33
N GLU A 27 5.10 7.01 -19.14
CA GLU A 27 6.28 7.73 -18.68
C GLU A 27 5.78 9.03 -18.05
N ASN A 28 5.98 9.17 -16.76
CA ASN A 28 5.54 10.36 -16.02
C ASN A 28 6.08 11.61 -16.71
N PRO A 29 5.24 12.58 -17.11
CA PRO A 29 5.70 13.80 -17.75
C PRO A 29 6.77 14.45 -16.88
N ALA A 30 7.84 14.95 -17.50
CA ALA A 30 8.95 15.58 -16.79
C ALA A 30 8.42 16.75 -15.94
N LEU A 31 8.34 16.56 -14.63
CA LEU A 31 8.00 17.64 -13.71
C LEU A 31 9.24 18.52 -13.48
N PRO A 32 9.08 19.83 -13.34
CA PRO A 32 10.19 20.72 -13.02
C PRO A 32 10.85 20.30 -11.70
N LYS A 33 12.19 20.35 -11.68
CA LYS A 33 12.94 20.04 -10.45
C LYS A 33 12.58 20.98 -9.31
N LEU A 34 12.55 20.45 -8.10
CA LEU A 34 12.34 21.27 -6.91
C LEU A 34 13.58 22.14 -6.66
N GLU A 35 13.43 23.46 -6.63
CA GLU A 35 14.53 24.40 -6.38
C GLU A 35 14.23 25.33 -5.21
N GLY A 36 15.29 25.90 -4.62
CA GLY A 36 15.24 26.96 -3.65
C GLY A 36 14.26 26.72 -2.48
N LEU A 37 13.27 27.61 -2.34
CA LEU A 37 12.27 27.56 -1.27
C LEU A 37 11.33 26.35 -1.37
N GLU A 38 10.98 25.90 -2.59
CA GLU A 38 10.14 24.72 -2.77
C GLU A 38 10.83 23.45 -2.24
N ARG A 39 12.12 23.28 -2.54
CA ARG A 39 12.92 22.17 -2.04
C ARG A 39 13.00 22.17 -0.51
N ARG A 40 13.17 23.36 0.11
CA ARG A 40 13.16 23.50 1.58
C ARG A 40 11.78 23.18 2.17
N ARG A 41 10.69 23.62 1.53
CA ARG A 41 9.32 23.25 1.93
C ARG A 41 9.08 21.75 1.80
N ALA A 42 9.48 21.14 0.70
CA ALA A 42 9.37 19.71 0.49
C ALA A 42 10.09 18.89 1.58
N TRP A 43 11.30 19.29 1.94
CA TRP A 43 12.04 18.68 3.05
C TRP A 43 11.34 18.89 4.40
N TRP A 44 10.84 20.09 4.65
CA TRP A 44 10.09 20.37 5.88
C TRP A 44 8.81 19.52 5.98
N HIS A 45 8.04 19.41 4.90
CA HIS A 45 6.87 18.54 4.86
C HIS A 45 7.21 17.06 5.07
N LEU A 46 8.29 16.59 4.47
CA LEU A 46 8.75 15.21 4.66
C LEU A 46 9.11 14.94 6.12
N MET A 47 9.78 15.86 6.77
CA MET A 47 10.29 15.68 8.14
C MET A 47 9.23 15.95 9.21
N ALA A 48 8.42 17.00 9.07
CA ALA A 48 7.50 17.45 10.12
C ALA A 48 6.10 16.80 10.04
N GLN A 49 5.46 16.84 8.87
CA GLN A 49 4.07 16.37 8.74
C GLN A 49 3.91 14.85 8.66
N ASP A 50 4.92 14.16 8.21
CA ASP A 50 4.84 12.72 7.97
C ASP A 50 5.61 11.89 9.01
N HIS A 51 5.94 12.49 10.18
CA HIS A 51 6.78 11.86 11.20
C HIS A 51 8.12 11.34 10.64
N GLY A 52 8.66 12.03 9.63
CA GLY A 52 9.86 11.63 8.90
C GLY A 52 11.08 11.46 9.80
N VAL A 53 11.15 12.24 10.90
CA VAL A 53 12.21 12.11 11.92
C VAL A 53 12.20 10.70 12.52
N PHE A 54 11.05 10.16 12.93
CA PHE A 54 10.95 8.80 13.47
C PHE A 54 11.26 7.73 12.41
N ARG A 55 10.81 7.93 11.16
CA ARG A 55 11.10 7.01 10.05
C ARG A 55 12.54 7.08 9.56
N SER A 56 13.24 8.19 9.77
CA SER A 56 14.67 8.26 9.51
C SER A 56 15.46 7.32 10.44
N ILE A 57 14.93 7.03 11.62
CA ILE A 57 15.52 6.09 12.58
C ILE A 57 15.01 4.67 12.33
N TYR A 58 13.72 4.50 12.05
CA TYR A 58 13.08 3.19 11.86
C TYR A 58 12.30 3.13 10.55
N LEU A 59 12.92 2.55 9.54
CA LEU A 59 12.34 2.43 8.19
C LEU A 59 11.31 1.30 8.07
N ASN A 60 11.11 0.49 9.10
CA ASN A 60 10.27 -0.72 9.05
C ASN A 60 10.60 -1.59 7.81
N LYS A 61 11.91 -1.76 7.54
CA LYS A 61 12.40 -2.47 6.35
C LYS A 61 12.61 -3.95 6.66
N HIS A 62 11.92 -4.80 5.91
CA HIS A 62 12.01 -6.26 6.04
C HIS A 62 12.10 -6.91 4.66
N LEU A 63 12.84 -8.01 4.58
CA LEU A 63 12.82 -8.89 3.42
C LEU A 63 11.47 -9.62 3.40
N VAL A 64 10.80 -9.60 2.26
CA VAL A 64 9.59 -10.42 2.03
C VAL A 64 10.02 -11.81 1.58
N ARG A 65 10.68 -11.88 0.44
CA ARG A 65 11.31 -13.08 -0.11
C ARG A 65 12.21 -12.70 -1.28
N ASP A 66 13.25 -13.49 -1.54
CA ASP A 66 14.22 -13.28 -2.61
C ASP A 66 14.76 -11.85 -2.61
N ASP A 67 14.48 -11.08 -3.67
CA ASP A 67 14.93 -9.70 -3.84
C ASP A 67 13.87 -8.65 -3.55
N LEU A 68 12.69 -9.03 -3.01
CA LEU A 68 11.63 -8.09 -2.64
C LEU A 68 11.70 -7.70 -1.17
N TRP A 69 11.83 -6.41 -0.92
CA TRP A 69 11.84 -5.80 0.40
C TRP A 69 10.64 -4.87 0.58
N ARG A 70 10.04 -4.89 1.76
CA ARG A 70 8.98 -3.97 2.18
C ARG A 70 9.51 -2.92 3.14
N SER A 71 8.96 -1.70 3.12
CA SER A 71 9.35 -0.64 4.06
C SER A 71 8.29 0.45 4.24
N ALA A 72 8.52 1.33 5.23
CA ALA A 72 7.92 2.66 5.25
C ALA A 72 8.49 3.53 4.13
N GLN A 73 7.90 4.72 3.92
CA GLN A 73 8.36 5.71 2.92
C GLN A 73 9.86 6.01 3.08
N PRO A 74 10.69 5.72 2.10
CA PRO A 74 12.10 6.05 2.14
C PRO A 74 12.31 7.56 1.95
N SER A 75 13.35 8.11 2.57
CA SER A 75 13.85 9.44 2.24
C SER A 75 14.91 9.36 1.13
N PRO A 76 15.27 10.47 0.46
CA PRO A 76 16.29 10.48 -0.59
C PRO A 76 17.62 9.84 -0.18
N TRP A 77 18.06 10.02 1.05
CA TRP A 77 19.29 9.40 1.54
C TRP A 77 19.15 7.88 1.79
N HIS A 78 17.96 7.40 2.13
CA HIS A 78 17.70 5.95 2.15
C HIS A 78 17.83 5.37 0.74
N LEU A 79 17.28 6.05 -0.27
CA LEU A 79 17.39 5.62 -1.67
C LEU A 79 18.84 5.57 -2.15
N GLU A 80 19.69 6.53 -1.74
CA GLU A 80 21.12 6.50 -2.02
C GLU A 80 21.81 5.25 -1.45
N ARG A 81 21.46 4.88 -0.22
CA ARG A 81 22.01 3.67 0.42
C ARG A 81 21.53 2.41 -0.26
N LEU A 82 20.26 2.38 -0.69
CA LEU A 82 19.67 1.25 -1.40
C LEU A 82 20.30 1.10 -2.79
N ALA A 83 20.46 2.17 -3.54
CA ALA A 83 21.13 2.15 -4.85
C ALA A 83 22.56 1.61 -4.73
N LYS A 84 23.34 2.07 -3.72
CA LYS A 84 24.68 1.55 -3.42
C LYS A 84 24.67 0.08 -3.00
N ALA A 85 23.58 -0.41 -2.40
CA ALA A 85 23.38 -1.81 -2.03
C ALA A 85 22.87 -2.68 -3.19
N GLY A 86 22.76 -2.13 -4.41
CA GLY A 86 22.39 -2.88 -5.61
C GLY A 86 20.89 -2.92 -5.90
N PHE A 87 20.04 -2.21 -5.16
CA PHE A 87 18.63 -2.09 -5.51
C PHE A 87 18.46 -1.45 -6.89
N ARG A 88 17.44 -1.87 -7.61
CA ARG A 88 17.14 -1.42 -8.98
C ARG A 88 15.77 -0.77 -9.09
N THR A 89 14.79 -1.26 -8.36
CA THR A 89 13.40 -0.81 -8.45
C THR A 89 12.88 -0.30 -7.10
N VAL A 90 12.07 0.75 -7.18
CA VAL A 90 11.24 1.25 -6.06
C VAL A 90 9.79 1.13 -6.49
N LEU A 91 8.99 0.35 -5.76
CA LEU A 91 7.54 0.23 -5.94
C LEU A 91 6.82 1.08 -4.89
N ASN A 92 6.29 2.21 -5.32
CA ASN A 92 5.56 3.15 -4.49
C ASN A 92 4.05 2.82 -4.50
N LEU A 93 3.51 2.44 -3.33
CA LEU A 93 2.09 2.10 -3.15
C LEU A 93 1.24 3.31 -2.69
N ARG A 94 1.79 4.52 -2.70
CA ARG A 94 1.08 5.74 -2.27
C ARG A 94 0.50 6.54 -3.44
N GLY A 95 0.99 6.31 -4.64
CA GLY A 95 0.61 7.02 -5.85
C GLY A 95 1.59 8.12 -6.27
N SER A 96 1.29 8.70 -7.41
CA SER A 96 2.14 9.63 -8.17
C SER A 96 1.57 11.05 -8.24
N GLU A 97 0.83 11.49 -7.21
CA GLU A 97 0.27 12.85 -7.16
C GLU A 97 1.38 13.89 -7.37
N GLN A 98 1.29 14.62 -8.49
CA GLN A 98 2.34 15.56 -8.92
C GLN A 98 2.54 16.72 -7.94
N ASP A 99 1.51 17.12 -7.22
CA ASP A 99 1.57 18.18 -6.20
C ASP A 99 2.11 17.68 -4.86
N ASN A 100 2.33 16.38 -4.74
CA ASN A 100 2.84 15.78 -3.50
C ASN A 100 4.37 15.92 -3.43
N TYR A 101 4.86 16.82 -2.60
CA TYR A 101 6.30 17.07 -2.39
C TYR A 101 7.10 15.80 -2.07
N ARG A 102 6.50 14.81 -1.39
CA ARG A 102 7.18 13.54 -1.05
C ARG A 102 7.44 12.73 -2.29
N TYR A 103 6.43 12.61 -3.16
CA TYR A 103 6.56 11.92 -4.44
C TYR A 103 7.60 12.60 -5.34
N ARG A 104 7.57 13.93 -5.42
CA ARG A 104 8.54 14.71 -6.21
C ARG A 104 9.99 14.48 -5.73
N LEU A 105 10.24 14.52 -4.41
CA LEU A 105 11.56 14.23 -3.83
C LEU A 105 12.02 12.78 -4.09
N GLU A 106 11.11 11.82 -3.98
CA GLU A 106 11.38 10.41 -4.27
C GLU A 106 11.72 10.21 -5.75
N ARG A 107 10.92 10.76 -6.65
CA ARG A 107 11.13 10.69 -8.09
C ARG A 107 12.48 11.30 -8.48
N GLU A 108 12.77 12.52 -8.05
CA GLU A 108 14.07 13.17 -8.32
C GLU A 108 15.24 12.32 -7.80
N ALA A 109 15.09 11.70 -6.64
CA ALA A 109 16.13 10.83 -6.10
C ALA A 109 16.29 9.56 -6.94
N CYS A 110 15.19 8.92 -7.33
CA CYS A 110 15.24 7.72 -8.18
C CYS A 110 15.87 8.03 -9.54
N GLU A 111 15.45 9.11 -10.22
CA GLU A 111 16.03 9.56 -11.49
C GLU A 111 17.54 9.79 -11.38
N ARG A 112 17.97 10.51 -10.35
CA ARG A 112 19.40 10.80 -10.11
C ARG A 112 20.22 9.54 -9.84
N LEU A 113 19.62 8.54 -9.22
CA LEU A 113 20.29 7.30 -8.79
C LEU A 113 20.16 6.16 -9.80
N GLY A 114 19.43 6.34 -10.90
CA GLY A 114 19.15 5.32 -11.87
C GLY A 114 18.27 4.18 -11.34
N LEU A 115 17.38 4.49 -10.37
CA LEU A 115 16.40 3.55 -9.85
C LEU A 115 15.11 3.66 -10.66
N LYS A 116 14.56 2.52 -11.07
CA LYS A 116 13.23 2.47 -11.69
C LYS A 116 12.18 2.74 -10.63
N LEU A 117 11.36 3.76 -10.82
CA LEU A 117 10.24 4.09 -9.93
C LEU A 117 8.92 3.66 -10.58
N ILE A 118 8.24 2.71 -9.96
CA ILE A 118 6.91 2.24 -10.35
C ILE A 118 5.93 2.74 -9.30
N SER A 119 4.84 3.39 -9.72
CA SER A 119 3.79 3.87 -8.84
C SER A 119 2.50 3.07 -9.05
N LEU A 120 2.05 2.38 -8.00
CA LEU A 120 0.80 1.64 -7.96
C LEU A 120 -0.03 2.16 -6.77
N PRO A 121 -0.92 3.15 -6.97
CA PRO A 121 -1.72 3.71 -5.89
C PRO A 121 -2.74 2.70 -5.40
N ILE A 122 -2.58 2.22 -4.18
CA ILE A 122 -3.53 1.31 -3.54
C ILE A 122 -4.01 1.85 -2.20
N ARG A 123 -5.21 1.42 -1.79
CA ARG A 123 -5.84 1.76 -0.52
C ARG A 123 -5.87 0.55 0.41
N SER A 124 -5.92 0.79 1.73
CA SER A 124 -5.99 -0.29 2.73
C SER A 124 -7.22 -0.20 3.65
N ARG A 125 -8.08 0.81 3.46
CA ARG A 125 -9.28 1.01 4.29
C ARG A 125 -10.59 0.63 3.57
N SER A 126 -10.46 0.09 2.37
CA SER A 126 -11.55 -0.49 1.59
C SER A 126 -10.97 -1.58 0.69
N PRO A 127 -11.78 -2.56 0.23
CA PRO A 127 -11.35 -3.45 -0.82
C PRO A 127 -10.88 -2.65 -2.03
N LEU A 128 -9.86 -3.13 -2.73
CA LEU A 128 -9.40 -2.49 -3.96
C LEU A 128 -10.48 -2.61 -5.04
N LYS A 129 -10.56 -1.65 -5.93
CA LYS A 129 -11.35 -1.84 -7.15
C LYS A 129 -10.82 -3.04 -7.93
N ARG A 130 -11.66 -3.72 -8.71
CA ARG A 130 -11.28 -4.91 -9.49
C ARG A 130 -10.07 -4.60 -10.40
N GLU A 131 -10.11 -3.49 -11.11
CA GLU A 131 -9.03 -3.06 -12.01
C GLU A 131 -7.70 -2.88 -11.23
N THR A 132 -7.74 -2.20 -10.10
CA THR A 132 -6.56 -2.00 -9.24
C THR A 132 -6.03 -3.32 -8.69
N MET A 133 -6.90 -4.30 -8.40
CA MET A 133 -6.48 -5.63 -7.97
C MET A 133 -5.80 -6.39 -9.11
N ILE A 134 -6.29 -6.26 -10.34
CA ILE A 134 -5.66 -6.82 -11.54
C ILE A 134 -4.27 -6.20 -11.75
N ASP A 135 -4.15 -4.88 -11.60
CA ASP A 135 -2.85 -4.19 -11.67
C ASP A 135 -1.88 -4.70 -10.59
N ALA A 136 -2.39 -4.91 -9.37
CA ALA A 136 -1.61 -5.47 -8.27
C ALA A 136 -1.14 -6.91 -8.53
N ILE A 137 -1.92 -7.71 -9.28
CA ILE A 137 -1.54 -9.05 -9.73
C ILE A 137 -0.43 -8.99 -10.80
N ASN A 138 -0.46 -7.99 -11.67
CA ASN A 138 0.41 -7.91 -12.85
C ASN A 138 1.70 -7.10 -12.62
N VAL A 139 1.78 -6.27 -11.57
CA VAL A 139 2.92 -5.36 -11.35
C VAL A 139 4.26 -6.08 -11.18
N TRP A 140 4.25 -7.32 -10.74
CA TRP A 140 5.45 -8.11 -10.44
C TRP A 140 6.36 -8.34 -11.66
N ASP A 141 5.78 -8.40 -12.86
CA ASP A 141 6.52 -8.64 -14.10
C ASP A 141 7.25 -7.38 -14.61
N GLN A 142 6.97 -6.23 -13.98
CA GLN A 142 7.64 -4.95 -14.27
C GLN A 142 8.85 -4.69 -13.36
N LEU A 143 9.05 -5.51 -12.33
CA LEU A 143 10.14 -5.32 -11.37
C LEU A 143 11.47 -5.78 -11.97
N GLU A 144 12.52 -4.99 -11.74
CA GLU A 144 13.87 -5.27 -12.19
C GLU A 144 14.82 -5.38 -11.00
N GLY A 145 15.38 -6.56 -10.77
CA GLY A 145 16.36 -6.82 -9.72
C GLY A 145 15.83 -6.55 -8.31
N PRO A 146 16.73 -6.33 -7.33
CA PRO A 146 16.32 -6.06 -5.96
C PRO A 146 15.41 -4.85 -5.87
N THR A 147 14.23 -5.05 -5.29
CA THR A 147 13.13 -4.07 -5.25
C THR A 147 12.79 -3.66 -3.82
N LEU A 148 12.64 -2.36 -3.60
CA LEU A 148 12.03 -1.83 -2.38
C LEU A 148 10.58 -1.44 -2.66
N MET A 149 9.65 -2.14 -2.07
CA MET A 149 8.24 -1.78 -2.04
C MET A 149 7.92 -0.98 -0.78
N HIS A 150 7.22 0.15 -0.90
CA HIS A 150 6.88 0.95 0.26
C HIS A 150 5.48 1.57 0.21
N CYS A 151 4.98 1.88 1.41
CA CYS A 151 3.82 2.76 1.58
C CYS A 151 4.13 3.87 2.60
N LYS A 152 3.18 4.37 3.37
CA LYS A 152 3.44 5.38 4.41
C LYS A 152 4.22 4.80 5.59
N SER A 153 3.71 3.72 6.19
CA SER A 153 4.24 3.10 7.42
C SER A 153 4.93 1.75 7.19
N GLY A 154 4.80 1.16 6.00
CA GLY A 154 5.29 -0.18 5.74
C GLY A 154 4.42 -1.29 6.35
N ALA A 155 3.18 -0.98 6.74
CA ALA A 155 2.27 -1.91 7.42
C ALA A 155 1.21 -2.50 6.47
N ASP A 156 0.13 -1.76 6.22
CA ASP A 156 -1.09 -2.31 5.61
C ASP A 156 -0.93 -2.56 4.09
N ARG A 157 -0.64 -1.51 3.30
CA ARG A 157 -0.51 -1.62 1.83
C ARG A 157 0.64 -2.51 1.42
N THR A 158 1.79 -2.39 2.10
CA THR A 158 2.91 -3.31 1.89
C THR A 158 2.59 -4.72 2.37
N GLY A 159 1.79 -4.87 3.44
CA GLY A 159 1.28 -6.16 3.89
C GLY A 159 0.43 -6.83 2.83
N LEU A 160 -0.58 -6.10 2.30
CA LEU A 160 -1.43 -6.56 1.19
C LEU A 160 -0.58 -7.07 0.02
N MET A 161 0.32 -6.24 -0.47
CA MET A 161 1.15 -6.57 -1.63
C MET A 161 2.15 -7.70 -1.33
N SER A 162 2.71 -7.77 -0.12
CA SER A 162 3.58 -8.89 0.27
C SER A 162 2.82 -10.22 0.32
N THR A 163 1.58 -10.21 0.80
CA THR A 163 0.69 -11.38 0.80
C THR A 163 0.45 -11.85 -0.64
N LEU A 164 0.09 -10.94 -1.55
CA LEU A 164 -0.09 -11.25 -2.96
C LEU A 164 1.18 -11.79 -3.61
N TYR A 165 2.33 -11.19 -3.33
CA TYR A 165 3.61 -11.64 -3.86
C TYR A 165 3.92 -13.08 -3.46
N LEU A 166 3.81 -13.40 -2.17
CA LEU A 166 4.07 -14.76 -1.67
C LEU A 166 3.10 -15.77 -2.27
N HIS A 167 1.81 -15.42 -2.36
CA HIS A 167 0.82 -16.34 -2.92
C HIS A 167 1.00 -16.55 -4.43
N LEU A 168 1.12 -15.45 -5.20
CA LEU A 168 1.10 -15.51 -6.66
C LEU A 168 2.42 -15.94 -7.29
N LYS A 169 3.56 -15.50 -6.71
CA LYS A 169 4.89 -15.77 -7.29
C LYS A 169 5.58 -16.96 -6.65
N HIS A 170 5.21 -17.35 -5.43
CA HIS A 170 5.85 -18.42 -4.68
C HIS A 170 4.92 -19.57 -4.28
N GLY A 171 3.63 -19.51 -4.65
CA GLY A 171 2.67 -20.56 -4.35
C GLY A 171 2.41 -20.80 -2.85
N VAL A 172 2.73 -19.80 -2.01
CA VAL A 172 2.45 -19.89 -0.58
C VAL A 172 0.92 -19.88 -0.37
N PRO A 173 0.35 -20.81 0.40
CA PRO A 173 -1.08 -20.78 0.70
C PRO A 173 -1.52 -19.41 1.23
N MET A 174 -2.70 -18.92 0.79
CA MET A 174 -3.14 -17.55 1.12
C MET A 174 -3.13 -17.29 2.63
N ARG A 175 -3.63 -18.21 3.44
CA ARG A 175 -3.68 -18.06 4.90
C ARG A 175 -2.29 -17.93 5.52
N GLU A 176 -1.28 -18.61 5.00
CA GLU A 176 0.11 -18.49 5.43
C GLU A 176 0.73 -17.17 4.94
N ALA A 177 0.48 -16.80 3.69
CA ALA A 177 0.95 -15.53 3.13
C ALA A 177 0.43 -14.31 3.90
N MET A 178 -0.76 -14.41 4.51
CA MET A 178 -1.37 -13.37 5.36
C MET A 178 -0.57 -13.06 6.64
N ASP A 179 0.45 -13.84 7.01
CA ASP A 179 1.38 -13.48 8.08
C ASP A 179 2.11 -12.15 7.81
N GLN A 180 2.11 -11.69 6.55
CA GLN A 180 2.56 -10.36 6.17
C GLN A 180 1.65 -9.22 6.68
N LEU A 181 0.43 -9.55 7.09
CA LEU A 181 -0.55 -8.67 7.74
C LEU A 181 -0.56 -8.95 9.24
N SER A 182 0.50 -8.53 9.94
CA SER A 182 0.66 -8.80 11.37
C SER A 182 1.19 -7.60 12.14
N LEU A 183 1.01 -7.63 13.45
CA LEU A 183 1.53 -6.61 14.38
C LEU A 183 3.05 -6.45 14.29
N ARG A 184 3.78 -7.51 13.89
CA ARG A 184 5.23 -7.46 13.63
C ARG A 184 5.59 -6.32 12.66
N PHE A 185 4.72 -6.04 11.70
CA PHE A 185 4.91 -5.00 10.68
C PHE A 185 4.09 -3.74 10.96
N GLY A 186 3.35 -3.70 12.08
CA GLY A 186 2.49 -2.58 12.48
C GLY A 186 1.08 -2.62 11.89
N HIS A 187 0.67 -3.75 11.29
CA HIS A 187 -0.72 -3.93 10.84
C HIS A 187 -1.63 -4.33 12.01
N MET A 188 -2.81 -3.71 12.09
CA MET A 188 -3.82 -3.99 13.12
C MET A 188 -5.13 -4.44 12.47
N ARG A 189 -5.42 -5.74 12.58
CA ARG A 189 -6.63 -6.36 12.02
C ARG A 189 -7.93 -5.78 12.58
N GLN A 190 -7.94 -5.34 13.85
CA GLN A 190 -9.13 -4.81 14.51
C GLN A 190 -9.53 -3.41 14.03
N GLY A 191 -8.70 -2.76 13.22
CA GLY A 191 -8.97 -1.43 12.67
C GLY A 191 -9.71 -1.46 11.33
N LYS A 192 -9.92 -0.28 10.75
CA LYS A 192 -10.50 -0.13 9.40
C LYS A 192 -9.67 -0.87 8.32
N THR A 193 -8.40 -1.10 8.58
CA THR A 193 -7.48 -1.82 7.68
C THR A 193 -7.67 -3.34 7.71
N GLY A 194 -8.40 -3.89 8.68
CA GLY A 194 -8.78 -5.30 8.72
C GLY A 194 -9.65 -5.76 7.53
N VAL A 195 -10.16 -4.83 6.74
CA VAL A 195 -10.81 -5.15 5.48
C VAL A 195 -9.88 -5.86 4.50
N VAL A 196 -8.58 -5.63 4.59
CA VAL A 196 -7.57 -6.32 3.76
C VAL A 196 -7.51 -7.81 4.13
N ASP A 197 -7.49 -8.10 5.43
CA ASP A 197 -7.54 -9.48 5.94
C ASP A 197 -8.83 -10.17 5.49
N PHE A 198 -9.95 -9.49 5.64
CA PHE A 198 -11.27 -10.02 5.25
C PHE A 198 -11.35 -10.39 3.77
N VAL A 199 -10.78 -9.59 2.87
CA VAL A 199 -10.72 -9.89 1.44
C VAL A 199 -9.95 -11.20 1.19
N PHE A 200 -8.78 -11.35 1.81
CA PHE A 200 -7.97 -12.56 1.62
C PHE A 200 -8.55 -13.79 2.29
N GLU A 201 -9.21 -13.63 3.43
CA GLU A 201 -9.96 -14.72 4.08
C GLU A 201 -11.11 -15.20 3.21
N THR A 202 -11.90 -14.27 2.66
CA THR A 202 -13.00 -14.60 1.74
C THR A 202 -12.49 -15.37 0.52
N PHE A 203 -11.36 -14.95 -0.06
CA PHE A 203 -10.75 -15.72 -1.14
C PHE A 203 -10.26 -17.09 -0.67
N ALA A 204 -9.59 -17.17 0.48
CA ALA A 204 -9.06 -18.44 1.00
C ALA A 204 -10.17 -19.44 1.24
N ASP A 205 -11.30 -19.04 1.84
CA ASP A 205 -12.49 -19.88 2.01
C ASP A 205 -13.00 -20.37 0.66
N ARG A 206 -13.13 -19.46 -0.31
CA ARG A 206 -13.61 -19.81 -1.65
C ARG A 206 -12.67 -20.74 -2.41
N HIS A 207 -11.36 -20.54 -2.26
CA HIS A 207 -10.36 -21.44 -2.85
C HIS A 207 -10.41 -22.83 -2.22
N GLU A 208 -10.58 -22.95 -0.91
CA GLU A 208 -10.71 -24.23 -0.20
C GLU A 208 -11.96 -25.00 -0.65
N GLU A 209 -13.06 -24.31 -0.97
CA GLU A 209 -14.30 -24.90 -1.44
C GLU A 209 -14.24 -25.37 -2.91
N THR A 210 -13.59 -24.60 -3.78
CA THR A 210 -13.74 -24.76 -5.24
C THR A 210 -12.44 -24.99 -5.98
N GLY A 211 -11.29 -24.73 -5.36
CA GLY A 211 -9.98 -24.73 -6.02
C GLY A 211 -9.74 -23.54 -6.97
N ILE A 212 -10.61 -22.51 -6.98
CA ILE A 212 -10.48 -21.34 -7.85
C ILE A 212 -9.15 -20.64 -7.59
N THR A 213 -8.46 -20.19 -8.66
CA THR A 213 -7.24 -19.39 -8.49
C THR A 213 -7.56 -17.96 -8.06
N PHE A 214 -6.60 -17.26 -7.46
CA PHE A 214 -6.80 -15.86 -7.05
C PHE A 214 -7.14 -14.96 -8.24
N ARG A 215 -6.47 -15.16 -9.39
CA ARG A 215 -6.74 -14.42 -10.62
C ARG A 215 -8.17 -14.65 -11.11
N ASP A 216 -8.57 -15.91 -11.26
CA ASP A 216 -9.92 -16.24 -11.75
C ASP A 216 -10.99 -15.70 -10.79
N TRP A 217 -10.75 -15.81 -9.48
CA TRP A 217 -11.66 -15.24 -8.48
C TRP A 217 -11.80 -13.73 -8.63
N VAL A 218 -10.69 -13.01 -8.83
CA VAL A 218 -10.72 -11.55 -9.03
C VAL A 218 -11.47 -11.19 -10.32
N GLU A 219 -11.27 -11.95 -11.39
CA GLU A 219 -11.91 -11.68 -12.69
C GLU A 219 -13.41 -12.01 -12.70
N THR A 220 -13.84 -13.04 -11.97
CA THR A 220 -15.21 -13.59 -12.09
C THR A 220 -16.10 -13.31 -10.88
N GLU A 221 -15.60 -13.43 -9.65
CA GLU A 221 -16.41 -13.42 -8.43
C GLU A 221 -16.15 -12.22 -7.51
N TYR A 222 -14.97 -11.55 -7.60
CA TYR A 222 -14.60 -10.47 -6.71
C TYR A 222 -15.51 -9.25 -6.89
N ASP A 223 -16.27 -8.89 -5.85
CA ASP A 223 -17.10 -7.70 -5.78
C ASP A 223 -16.65 -6.83 -4.59
N PRO A 224 -15.93 -5.74 -4.84
CA PRO A 224 -15.40 -4.89 -3.78
C PRO A 224 -16.49 -4.19 -2.95
N ASP A 225 -17.66 -3.89 -3.53
CA ASP A 225 -18.74 -3.21 -2.82
C ASP A 225 -19.48 -4.19 -1.91
N ALA A 226 -19.74 -5.40 -2.37
CA ALA A 226 -20.31 -6.46 -1.57
C ALA A 226 -19.40 -6.83 -0.39
N LEU A 227 -18.08 -6.97 -0.63
CA LEU A 227 -17.10 -7.25 0.41
C LEU A 227 -17.01 -6.12 1.44
N LYS A 228 -17.07 -4.87 0.99
CA LYS A 228 -17.07 -3.72 1.89
C LYS A 228 -18.31 -3.69 2.79
N ALA A 229 -19.49 -4.01 2.24
CA ALA A 229 -20.73 -4.08 2.98
C ALA A 229 -20.66 -5.20 4.04
N SER A 230 -20.25 -6.40 3.65
CA SER A 230 -20.12 -7.56 4.54
C SER A 230 -19.11 -7.32 5.67
N PHE A 231 -17.94 -6.74 5.35
CA PHE A 231 -16.94 -6.38 6.36
C PHE A 231 -17.49 -5.38 7.38
N ARG A 232 -18.21 -4.35 6.91
CA ARG A 232 -18.81 -3.35 7.78
C ARG A 232 -19.81 -3.97 8.75
N ASP A 233 -20.64 -4.87 8.29
CA ASP A 233 -21.66 -5.52 9.11
C ASP A 233 -21.03 -6.42 10.17
N GLN A 234 -20.00 -7.19 9.83
CA GLN A 234 -19.23 -8.00 10.79
C GLN A 234 -18.50 -7.13 11.82
N TRP A 235 -17.90 -6.02 11.39
CA TRP A 235 -17.20 -5.10 12.27
C TRP A 235 -18.14 -4.44 13.27
N PHE A 236 -19.33 -4.02 12.85
CA PHE A 236 -20.39 -3.52 13.76
C PHE A 236 -20.84 -4.57 14.76
N TYR A 237 -20.99 -5.81 14.32
CA TYR A 237 -21.40 -6.90 15.20
C TYR A 237 -20.36 -7.17 16.30
N SER A 238 -19.08 -7.21 15.92
CA SER A 238 -17.98 -7.40 16.87
C SER A 238 -17.91 -6.27 17.93
N LEU A 239 -18.10 -5.01 17.52
CA LEU A 239 -18.13 -3.88 18.44
C LEU A 239 -19.31 -3.93 19.45
N ILE A 240 -20.47 -4.42 19.00
CA ILE A 240 -21.64 -4.58 19.88
C ILE A 240 -21.39 -5.68 20.88
N VAL A 241 -20.88 -6.83 20.43
CA VAL A 241 -20.56 -7.98 21.29
C VAL A 241 -19.50 -7.60 22.32
N ASP A 242 -18.40 -6.96 21.92
CA ASP A 242 -17.35 -6.50 22.84
C ASP A 242 -17.86 -5.50 23.88
N LYS A 243 -18.81 -4.63 23.48
CA LYS A 243 -19.39 -3.64 24.39
C LYS A 243 -20.38 -4.26 25.37
N VAL A 244 -21.05 -5.33 24.98
CA VAL A 244 -21.98 -6.09 25.85
C VAL A 244 -21.19 -6.95 26.82
N LEU A 245 -20.16 -7.68 26.35
CA LEU A 245 -19.34 -8.57 27.19
C LEU A 245 -18.44 -7.81 28.19
N ARG A 246 -18.07 -6.54 27.93
CA ARG A 246 -17.33 -5.72 28.90
C ARG A 246 -18.18 -5.05 29.95
N ARG A 247 -19.48 -5.30 29.96
CA ARG A 247 -20.43 -4.78 30.97
C ARG A 247 -20.82 -5.80 32.07
N GLU A 248 -20.28 -7.02 31.95
CA GLU A 248 -20.29 -8.02 33.00
C GLU A 248 -18.90 -8.10 33.67
#